data_203c27e22a71d6e13fc8d98694940952
#
_entry.id   203c27e22a71d6e13fc8d98694940952
#
_cell.length_a   1.000
_cell.length_b   1.000
_cell.length_c   1.000
_cell.angle_alpha   90.00
_cell.angle_beta   90.00
_cell.angle_gamma   90.00
#
_symmetry.space_group_name_H-M   'P 1'
#
loop_
_entity.id
_entity.type
_entity.pdbx_description
1 polymer ?
#
loop_
_entity_poly.entity_id
_entity_poly.type
_entity_poly.pdbx_seq_one_letter_code
_entity_poly.pdbx_strand_id
1 'polypeptide(L)'
;MLSKLPIHTFLFSLFPLMFFFQFNIHELLFEDLIFPFFLSVSITFLSWIILRKFIGGQRSGLILSLVIMCFINLGNISIFISDNPTESLQSSAEGQILGSILLIISVIGIIYFLKTKTLDDKTSIANVISMTMIGFLIFNITSFSITTADDDSFLKFSDIPVQISAVENKPNIYFIILDEYAGFIQLKNDFNFDNSNFRIDLEKRDFFVAKESFSNYPNTSLSVPSIINMIYFDFIPDNLGKDSKNIKVVEKMINENNVMKILQANGYKITTLDAAIDRTPDTYLADIRLCNSIFDINPDIRKNFAIVYVPIVGLRELIFDEVIRSKLECSFSALMDFDEDPKNPDFVVAHFRLPHSPYIYDSFGNSISINDIGDKNAYLEQLKFANKKTLEIIDSIQERSSENI
;
A
#
# COMPACT_ATOMS: atom_id res chain seq x y z
N MET A 1 6.99 -25.72 33.60
CA MET A 1 7.80 -25.63 32.37
C MET A 1 7.59 -24.28 31.64
N LEU A 2 6.37 -23.82 31.48
CA LEU A 2 6.02 -22.53 30.86
C LEU A 2 6.58 -21.29 31.57
N SER A 3 6.77 -21.35 32.91
CA SER A 3 7.31 -20.24 33.70
C SER A 3 8.77 -19.88 33.38
N LYS A 4 9.49 -20.75 32.70
CA LYS A 4 10.91 -20.51 32.33
C LYS A 4 11.14 -20.10 30.90
N LEU A 5 10.13 -20.28 30.04
CA LEU A 5 10.21 -19.91 28.61
C LEU A 5 9.61 -18.53 28.39
N PRO A 6 10.36 -17.57 27.80
CA PRO A 6 9.86 -16.22 27.55
C PRO A 6 8.99 -16.16 26.28
N ILE A 7 7.88 -16.90 26.26
CA ILE A 7 6.93 -16.94 25.12
C ILE A 7 6.34 -15.55 24.87
N HIS A 8 6.07 -14.81 25.93
CA HIS A 8 5.55 -13.44 25.88
C HIS A 8 6.36 -12.53 24.97
N THR A 9 7.67 -12.75 24.84
CA THR A 9 8.53 -11.90 23.99
C THR A 9 8.09 -11.95 22.54
N PHE A 10 7.78 -13.13 22.03
CA PHE A 10 7.31 -13.33 20.66
C PHE A 10 5.84 -12.91 20.50
N LEU A 11 5.00 -13.21 21.48
CA LEU A 11 3.60 -12.82 21.43
C LEU A 11 3.44 -11.29 21.47
N PHE A 12 4.21 -10.59 22.29
CA PHE A 12 4.20 -9.12 22.30
C PHE A 12 4.79 -8.51 21.03
N SER A 13 5.71 -9.18 20.34
CA SER A 13 6.20 -8.69 19.06
C SER A 13 5.17 -8.82 17.93
N LEU A 14 4.26 -9.78 18.04
CA LEU A 14 3.15 -9.97 17.10
C LEU A 14 1.94 -9.10 17.42
N PHE A 15 1.79 -8.67 18.66
CA PHE A 15 0.61 -7.92 19.12
C PHE A 15 0.38 -6.63 18.30
N PRO A 16 1.37 -5.75 18.08
CA PRO A 16 1.17 -4.53 17.28
C PRO A 16 0.68 -4.82 15.86
N LEU A 17 1.22 -5.85 15.24
CA LEU A 17 0.84 -6.26 13.89
C LEU A 17 -0.59 -6.79 13.83
N MET A 18 -0.95 -7.69 14.74
CA MET A 18 -2.30 -8.27 14.80
C MET A 18 -3.34 -7.22 15.22
N PHE A 19 -2.97 -6.31 16.12
CA PHE A 19 -3.82 -5.20 16.52
C PHE A 19 -4.09 -4.25 15.34
N PHE A 20 -3.04 -3.89 14.59
CA PHE A 20 -3.16 -3.08 13.40
C PHE A 20 -4.05 -3.76 12.35
N PHE A 21 -3.86 -5.06 12.12
CA PHE A 21 -4.71 -5.83 11.21
C PHE A 21 -6.17 -5.85 11.65
N GLN A 22 -6.45 -6.10 12.94
CA GLN A 22 -7.81 -6.10 13.46
C GLN A 22 -8.48 -4.73 13.29
N PHE A 23 -7.75 -3.65 13.53
CA PHE A 23 -8.27 -2.30 13.40
C PHE A 23 -8.60 -1.93 11.94
N ASN A 24 -7.82 -2.46 11.00
CA ASN A 24 -7.98 -2.23 9.57
C ASN A 24 -8.48 -3.48 8.83
N ILE A 25 -9.23 -4.35 9.49
CA ILE A 25 -9.64 -5.66 8.96
C ILE A 25 -10.53 -5.56 7.70
N HIS A 26 -11.16 -4.41 7.48
CA HIS A 26 -11.92 -4.09 6.28
C HIS A 26 -11.04 -3.69 5.10
N GLU A 27 -9.79 -3.28 5.37
CA GLU A 27 -8.86 -2.70 4.40
C GLU A 27 -7.63 -3.57 4.13
N LEU A 28 -7.43 -4.67 4.88
CA LEU A 28 -6.25 -5.52 4.80
C LEU A 28 -6.60 -6.96 4.47
N LEU A 29 -5.75 -7.59 3.66
CA LEU A 29 -5.80 -9.03 3.39
C LEU A 29 -4.93 -9.79 4.39
N PHE A 30 -5.24 -11.07 4.60
CA PHE A 30 -4.44 -11.91 5.47
C PHE A 30 -3.01 -12.13 4.93
N GLU A 31 -2.87 -12.20 3.61
CA GLU A 31 -1.59 -12.32 2.92
C GLU A 31 -0.63 -11.17 3.26
N ASP A 32 -1.16 -9.98 3.47
CA ASP A 32 -0.39 -8.80 3.83
C ASP A 32 0.36 -8.94 5.17
N LEU A 33 -0.11 -9.84 6.03
CA LEU A 33 0.53 -10.11 7.33
C LEU A 33 1.73 -11.05 7.25
N ILE A 34 1.85 -11.85 6.20
CA ILE A 34 2.81 -12.98 6.16
C ILE A 34 4.24 -12.48 6.32
N PHE A 35 4.66 -11.52 5.51
CA PHE A 35 6.03 -11.00 5.57
C PHE A 35 6.31 -10.25 6.87
N PRO A 36 5.48 -9.27 7.32
CA PRO A 36 5.67 -8.61 8.61
C PRO A 36 5.71 -9.56 9.80
N PHE A 37 4.92 -10.63 9.76
CA PHE A 37 4.92 -11.68 10.79
C PHE A 37 6.30 -12.34 10.91
N PHE A 38 6.82 -12.86 9.80
CA PHE A 38 8.13 -13.53 9.80
C PHE A 38 9.27 -12.56 10.15
N LEU A 39 9.21 -11.33 9.67
CA LEU A 39 10.21 -10.30 9.96
C LEU A 39 10.22 -9.96 11.46
N SER A 40 9.04 -9.72 12.05
CA SER A 40 8.90 -9.41 13.48
C SER A 40 9.44 -10.52 14.37
N VAL A 41 9.05 -11.77 14.08
CA VAL A 41 9.53 -12.95 14.81
C VAL A 41 11.04 -13.10 14.66
N SER A 42 11.59 -12.92 13.46
CA SER A 42 13.02 -13.06 13.20
C SER A 42 13.85 -12.00 13.93
N ILE A 43 13.45 -10.74 13.86
CA ILE A 43 14.13 -9.64 14.57
C ILE A 43 14.10 -9.89 16.07
N THR A 44 12.94 -10.27 16.61
CA THR A 44 12.77 -10.55 18.04
C THR A 44 13.64 -11.74 18.49
N PHE A 45 13.67 -12.80 17.68
CA PHE A 45 14.48 -13.98 17.96
C PHE A 45 15.99 -13.68 17.96
N LEU A 46 16.48 -12.96 16.95
CA LEU A 46 17.87 -12.54 16.88
C LEU A 46 18.25 -11.64 18.06
N SER A 47 17.41 -10.65 18.36
CA SER A 47 17.61 -9.76 19.50
C SER A 47 17.65 -10.54 20.83
N TRP A 48 16.74 -11.51 21.00
CA TRP A 48 16.71 -12.36 22.18
C TRP A 48 17.96 -13.27 22.27
N ILE A 49 18.42 -13.86 21.17
CA ILE A 49 19.66 -14.67 21.14
C ILE A 49 20.87 -13.84 21.54
N ILE A 50 20.98 -12.61 21.03
CA ILE A 50 22.09 -11.72 21.37
C ILE A 50 22.04 -11.37 22.87
N LEU A 51 20.93 -10.86 23.35
CA LEU A 51 20.80 -10.40 24.72
C LEU A 51 20.93 -11.54 25.75
N ARG A 52 20.41 -12.74 25.44
CA ARG A 52 20.47 -13.88 26.38
C ARG A 52 21.88 -14.30 26.75
N LYS A 53 22.86 -14.00 25.88
CA LYS A 53 24.28 -14.28 26.12
C LYS A 53 24.84 -13.42 27.25
N PHE A 54 24.29 -12.22 27.46
CA PHE A 54 24.77 -11.24 28.43
C PHE A 54 23.99 -11.27 29.74
N ILE A 55 22.67 -11.43 29.66
CA ILE A 55 21.77 -11.22 30.82
C ILE A 55 20.86 -12.43 31.13
N GLY A 56 20.94 -13.50 30.35
CA GLY A 56 20.13 -14.70 30.52
C GLY A 56 18.75 -14.62 29.82
N GLY A 57 18.16 -15.77 29.49
CA GLY A 57 17.01 -15.86 28.60
C GLY A 57 15.72 -15.20 29.09
N GLN A 58 15.34 -15.42 30.37
CA GLN A 58 14.13 -14.81 30.94
C GLN A 58 14.24 -13.29 31.06
N ARG A 59 15.41 -12.82 31.51
CA ARG A 59 15.66 -11.38 31.69
C ARG A 59 15.64 -10.67 30.35
N SER A 60 16.28 -11.26 29.33
CA SER A 60 16.25 -10.75 27.96
C SER A 60 14.82 -10.69 27.41
N GLY A 61 14.04 -11.75 27.65
CA GLY A 61 12.64 -11.78 27.22
C GLY A 61 11.80 -10.66 27.84
N LEU A 62 11.88 -10.48 29.16
CA LEU A 62 11.12 -9.43 29.85
C LEU A 62 11.51 -8.02 29.44
N ILE A 63 12.82 -7.78 29.24
CA ILE A 63 13.33 -6.47 28.76
C ILE A 63 12.88 -6.21 27.33
N LEU A 64 13.01 -7.19 26.43
CA LEU A 64 12.54 -7.04 25.06
C LEU A 64 11.04 -6.79 25.00
N SER A 65 10.24 -7.55 25.77
CA SER A 65 8.79 -7.34 25.83
C SER A 65 8.42 -5.94 26.28
N LEU A 66 9.12 -5.42 27.29
CA LEU A 66 8.89 -4.06 27.78
C LEU A 66 9.21 -3.02 26.70
N VAL A 67 10.35 -3.16 26.05
CA VAL A 67 10.77 -2.25 24.95
C VAL A 67 9.77 -2.31 23.80
N ILE A 68 9.39 -3.52 23.37
CA ILE A 68 8.41 -3.73 22.31
C ILE A 68 7.08 -3.06 22.65
N MET A 69 6.55 -3.32 23.87
CA MET A 69 5.27 -2.75 24.29
C MET A 69 5.31 -1.23 24.43
N CYS A 70 6.41 -0.65 24.87
CA CYS A 70 6.52 0.79 25.05
C CYS A 70 6.78 1.54 23.74
N PHE A 71 7.61 1.01 22.84
CA PHE A 71 8.06 1.76 21.66
C PHE A 71 7.34 1.34 20.37
N ILE A 72 7.07 0.05 20.17
CA ILE A 72 6.43 -0.43 18.95
C ILE A 72 4.92 -0.13 18.96
N ASN A 73 4.30 -0.04 20.15
CA ASN A 73 2.89 0.35 20.25
C ASN A 73 2.65 1.87 20.28
N LEU A 74 3.70 2.69 20.21
CA LEU A 74 3.55 4.15 20.17
C LEU A 74 2.62 4.60 19.03
N GLY A 75 2.77 4.02 17.84
CA GLY A 75 1.92 4.30 16.69
C GLY A 75 0.45 3.91 16.95
N ASN A 76 0.21 2.73 17.51
CA ASN A 76 -1.15 2.27 17.84
C ASN A 76 -1.79 3.10 18.96
N ILE A 77 -1.02 3.52 19.97
CA ILE A 77 -1.49 4.40 21.06
C ILE A 77 -1.83 5.79 20.48
N SER A 78 -1.07 6.27 19.50
CA SER A 78 -1.29 7.56 18.89
C SER A 78 -2.65 7.65 18.17
N ILE A 79 -3.08 6.58 17.51
CA ILE A 79 -4.38 6.47 16.85
C ILE A 79 -5.54 6.61 17.87
N PHE A 80 -5.34 6.13 19.10
CA PHE A 80 -6.36 6.22 20.16
C PHE A 80 -6.48 7.58 20.84
N ILE A 81 -5.40 8.38 20.81
CA ILE A 81 -5.33 9.66 21.54
C ILE A 81 -5.60 10.85 20.64
N SER A 82 -5.37 10.72 19.33
CA SER A 82 -5.54 11.82 18.37
C SER A 82 -6.93 11.79 17.73
N ASP A 83 -7.66 12.87 17.87
CA ASP A 83 -8.91 13.11 17.12
C ASP A 83 -8.65 13.34 15.61
N ASN A 84 -7.39 13.54 15.21
CA ASN A 84 -6.94 13.70 13.81
C ASN A 84 -5.87 12.68 13.45
N PRO A 85 -6.20 11.57 12.80
CA PRO A 85 -5.24 10.53 12.43
C PRO A 85 -4.21 10.98 11.37
N THR A 86 -4.37 12.14 10.75
CA THR A 86 -3.47 12.71 9.73
C THR A 86 -2.28 13.48 10.31
N GLU A 87 -2.36 13.96 11.54
CA GLU A 87 -1.20 14.54 12.22
C GLU A 87 -0.43 13.46 12.96
N SER A 88 0.82 13.20 12.53
CA SER A 88 1.67 12.25 13.24
C SER A 88 1.90 12.76 14.67
N LEU A 89 1.39 12.06 15.67
CA LEU A 89 1.65 12.35 17.09
C LEU A 89 3.15 12.47 17.40
N GLN A 90 4.01 11.90 16.56
CA GLN A 90 5.47 11.96 16.72
C GLN A 90 6.04 13.38 16.57
N SER A 91 5.36 14.25 15.84
CA SER A 91 5.76 15.67 15.67
C SER A 91 5.05 16.61 16.64
N SER A 92 3.96 16.15 17.27
CA SER A 92 3.22 16.96 18.26
C SER A 92 3.93 16.97 19.62
N ALA A 93 3.71 18.06 20.38
CA ALA A 93 4.23 18.17 21.75
C ALA A 93 3.73 17.02 22.66
N GLU A 94 2.49 16.57 22.43
CA GLU A 94 1.85 15.46 23.17
C GLU A 94 2.53 14.12 22.88
N GLY A 95 2.88 13.86 21.63
CA GLY A 95 3.63 12.65 21.24
C GLY A 95 5.04 12.62 21.81
N GLN A 96 5.73 13.78 21.87
CA GLN A 96 7.05 13.88 22.49
C GLN A 96 6.98 13.65 24.02
N ILE A 97 5.94 14.16 24.68
CA ILE A 97 5.70 13.93 26.12
C ILE A 97 5.42 12.45 26.36
N LEU A 98 4.52 11.84 25.58
CA LEU A 98 4.19 10.41 25.70
C LEU A 98 5.43 9.54 25.47
N GLY A 99 6.19 9.80 24.40
CA GLY A 99 7.45 9.10 24.14
C GLY A 99 8.46 9.20 25.25
N SER A 100 8.58 10.39 25.87
CA SER A 100 9.46 10.61 27.02
C SER A 100 9.02 9.83 28.25
N ILE A 101 7.72 9.77 28.53
CA ILE A 101 7.16 8.99 29.64
C ILE A 101 7.44 7.49 29.43
N LEU A 102 7.20 6.97 28.22
CA LEU A 102 7.45 5.56 27.90
C LEU A 102 8.94 5.21 27.94
N LEU A 103 9.81 6.14 27.57
CA LEU A 103 11.26 5.98 27.73
C LEU A 103 11.64 5.83 29.21
N ILE A 104 11.13 6.72 30.06
CA ILE A 104 11.36 6.66 31.51
C ILE A 104 10.86 5.33 32.09
N ILE A 105 9.66 4.90 31.75
CA ILE A 105 9.08 3.61 32.17
C ILE A 105 9.98 2.46 31.73
N SER A 106 10.46 2.49 30.47
CA SER A 106 11.35 1.45 29.94
C SER A 106 12.67 1.40 30.70
N VAL A 107 13.31 2.55 30.99
CA VAL A 107 14.56 2.60 31.74
C VAL A 107 14.37 2.06 33.18
N ILE A 108 13.30 2.49 33.85
CA ILE A 108 12.97 1.99 35.21
C ILE A 108 12.74 0.49 35.18
N GLY A 109 11.97 -0.01 34.22
CA GLY A 109 11.66 -1.44 34.06
C GLY A 109 12.90 -2.27 33.75
N ILE A 110 13.79 -1.79 32.88
CA ILE A 110 15.08 -2.45 32.58
C ILE A 110 15.92 -2.55 33.85
N ILE A 111 16.09 -1.47 34.60
CA ILE A 111 16.84 -1.47 35.87
C ILE A 111 16.21 -2.45 36.88
N TYR A 112 14.86 -2.48 36.96
CA TYR A 112 14.13 -3.41 37.81
C TYR A 112 14.43 -4.85 37.43
N PHE A 113 14.29 -5.23 36.15
CA PHE A 113 14.55 -6.61 35.70
C PHE A 113 16.02 -7.00 35.81
N LEU A 114 16.96 -6.08 35.66
CA LEU A 114 18.39 -6.34 35.85
C LEU A 114 18.73 -6.66 37.31
N LYS A 115 18.03 -6.01 38.26
CA LYS A 115 18.27 -6.19 39.70
C LYS A 115 17.46 -7.33 40.32
N THR A 116 16.36 -7.75 39.69
CA THR A 116 15.48 -8.78 40.22
C THR A 116 16.14 -10.16 40.19
N LYS A 117 16.15 -10.88 41.31
CA LYS A 117 16.81 -12.20 41.43
C LYS A 117 15.98 -13.34 40.85
N THR A 118 14.66 -13.31 41.06
CA THR A 118 13.71 -14.36 40.63
C THR A 118 12.73 -13.82 39.63
N LEU A 119 12.71 -14.41 38.41
CA LEU A 119 11.94 -13.93 37.29
C LEU A 119 10.82 -14.89 36.84
N ASP A 120 10.73 -16.07 37.45
CA ASP A 120 9.78 -17.13 37.05
C ASP A 120 8.33 -16.63 37.10
N ASP A 121 7.94 -15.97 38.20
CA ASP A 121 6.57 -15.41 38.38
C ASP A 121 6.32 -14.28 37.35
N LYS A 122 7.31 -13.42 37.14
CA LYS A 122 7.20 -12.29 36.16
C LYS A 122 7.05 -12.81 34.75
N THR A 123 7.84 -13.82 34.40
CA THR A 123 7.76 -14.48 33.09
C THR A 123 6.41 -15.19 32.93
N SER A 124 5.92 -15.86 33.97
CA SER A 124 4.62 -16.53 33.93
C SER A 124 3.47 -15.54 33.74
N ILE A 125 3.47 -14.44 34.49
CA ILE A 125 2.47 -13.39 34.37
C ILE A 125 2.51 -12.77 32.95
N ALA A 126 3.68 -12.43 32.46
CA ALA A 126 3.84 -11.87 31.10
C ALA A 126 3.36 -12.85 30.01
N ASN A 127 3.64 -14.14 30.14
CA ASN A 127 3.14 -15.18 29.25
C ASN A 127 1.61 -15.23 29.26
N VAL A 128 0.96 -15.21 30.42
CA VAL A 128 -0.50 -15.24 30.55
C VAL A 128 -1.11 -14.00 29.91
N ILE A 129 -0.59 -12.80 30.21
CA ILE A 129 -1.09 -11.54 29.65
C ILE A 129 -0.98 -11.56 28.12
N SER A 130 0.19 -11.91 27.58
CA SER A 130 0.41 -11.92 26.14
C SER A 130 -0.46 -12.95 25.43
N MET A 131 -0.66 -14.14 25.99
CA MET A 131 -1.55 -15.16 25.45
C MET A 131 -3.01 -14.68 25.45
N THR A 132 -3.46 -14.03 26.50
CA THR A 132 -4.82 -13.47 26.59
C THR A 132 -5.04 -12.37 25.55
N MET A 133 -4.08 -11.46 25.40
CA MET A 133 -4.16 -10.38 24.41
C MET A 133 -4.21 -10.93 22.97
N ILE A 134 -3.32 -11.83 22.62
CA ILE A 134 -3.31 -12.45 21.29
C ILE A 134 -4.57 -13.31 21.06
N GLY A 135 -5.00 -14.07 22.05
CA GLY A 135 -6.22 -14.87 21.98
C GLY A 135 -7.46 -14.01 21.72
N PHE A 136 -7.56 -12.85 22.36
CA PHE A 136 -8.63 -11.89 22.12
C PHE A 136 -8.61 -11.32 20.67
N LEU A 137 -7.42 -10.98 20.16
CA LEU A 137 -7.28 -10.51 18.77
C LEU A 137 -7.67 -11.60 17.77
N ILE A 138 -7.20 -12.84 17.96
CA ILE A 138 -7.56 -13.97 17.10
C ILE A 138 -9.08 -14.20 17.13
N PHE A 139 -9.70 -14.15 18.30
CA PHE A 139 -11.15 -14.29 18.43
C PHE A 139 -11.90 -13.22 17.63
N ASN A 140 -11.50 -11.96 17.75
CA ASN A 140 -12.14 -10.86 17.02
C ASN A 140 -11.96 -11.00 15.51
N ILE A 141 -10.74 -11.31 15.03
CA ILE A 141 -10.45 -11.52 13.61
C ILE A 141 -11.27 -12.68 13.06
N THR A 142 -11.32 -13.81 13.77
CA THR A 142 -12.09 -14.99 13.34
C THR A 142 -13.59 -14.70 13.34
N SER A 143 -14.10 -14.03 14.35
CA SER A 143 -15.50 -13.64 14.45
C SER A 143 -15.92 -12.75 13.28
N PHE A 144 -15.08 -11.77 12.94
CA PHE A 144 -15.28 -10.90 11.79
C PHE A 144 -15.30 -11.70 10.49
N SER A 145 -14.32 -12.59 10.27
CA SER A 145 -14.21 -13.38 9.06
C SER A 145 -15.43 -14.31 8.84
N ILE A 146 -16.00 -14.83 9.92
CA ILE A 146 -17.22 -15.66 9.83
C ILE A 146 -18.44 -14.82 9.48
N THR A 147 -18.56 -13.61 10.06
CA THR A 147 -19.75 -12.76 9.85
C THR A 147 -19.76 -12.09 8.48
N THR A 148 -18.59 -11.90 7.84
CA THR A 148 -18.48 -11.25 6.53
C THR A 148 -18.35 -12.21 5.36
N ALA A 149 -18.26 -13.54 5.61
CA ALA A 149 -18.08 -14.53 4.57
C ALA A 149 -19.24 -14.62 3.53
N ASP A 150 -20.42 -14.16 3.88
CA ASP A 150 -21.62 -14.20 3.03
C ASP A 150 -21.91 -12.88 2.29
N ASP A 151 -21.14 -11.82 2.54
CA ASP A 151 -21.43 -10.48 2.01
C ASP A 151 -21.14 -10.29 0.50
N ASP A 152 -20.53 -11.29 -0.15
CA ASP A 152 -20.16 -11.23 -1.56
C ASP A 152 -21.25 -11.72 -2.53
N SER A 153 -22.37 -12.24 -2.01
CA SER A 153 -23.40 -12.89 -2.83
C SER A 153 -24.13 -11.94 -3.82
N PHE A 154 -24.12 -10.63 -3.54
CA PHE A 154 -24.68 -9.62 -4.45
C PHE A 154 -23.73 -9.23 -5.59
N LEU A 155 -22.41 -9.53 -5.45
CA LEU A 155 -21.42 -9.36 -6.52
C LEU A 155 -21.55 -10.45 -7.59
N LYS A 156 -22.75 -10.89 -7.88
CA LYS A 156 -23.01 -11.57 -9.14
C LYS A 156 -22.80 -10.54 -10.24
N PHE A 157 -21.52 -10.30 -10.56
CA PHE A 157 -21.21 -9.71 -11.85
C PHE A 157 -21.90 -10.62 -12.86
N SER A 158 -23.02 -10.14 -13.34
CA SER A 158 -23.72 -10.81 -14.41
C SER A 158 -22.65 -11.17 -15.42
N ASP A 159 -22.58 -12.43 -15.80
CA ASP A 159 -21.88 -12.82 -17.00
C ASP A 159 -22.34 -11.86 -18.07
N ILE A 160 -21.61 -10.77 -18.26
CA ILE A 160 -21.89 -9.85 -19.36
C ILE A 160 -21.62 -10.72 -20.57
N PRO A 161 -22.65 -11.12 -21.33
CA PRO A 161 -22.42 -11.91 -22.52
C PRO A 161 -21.74 -11.02 -23.53
N VAL A 162 -20.40 -10.97 -23.42
CA VAL A 162 -19.62 -10.17 -24.34
C VAL A 162 -19.42 -10.99 -25.61
N GLN A 163 -20.42 -10.97 -26.45
CA GLN A 163 -20.21 -11.27 -27.87
C GLN A 163 -19.42 -10.11 -28.48
N ILE A 164 -18.10 -10.21 -28.44
CA ILE A 164 -17.27 -9.32 -29.25
C ILE A 164 -17.28 -9.87 -30.66
N SER A 165 -17.74 -9.05 -31.57
CA SER A 165 -17.59 -9.31 -33.03
C SER A 165 -16.09 -9.51 -33.30
N ALA A 166 -15.73 -10.55 -34.06
CA ALA A 166 -14.36 -10.81 -34.42
C ALA A 166 -13.76 -9.55 -35.07
N VAL A 167 -12.84 -8.90 -34.39
CA VAL A 167 -12.09 -7.77 -34.93
C VAL A 167 -10.92 -8.36 -35.70
N GLU A 168 -10.84 -8.08 -37.01
CA GLU A 168 -9.79 -8.63 -37.87
C GLU A 168 -8.40 -8.09 -37.51
N ASN A 169 -8.30 -6.80 -37.13
CA ASN A 169 -7.07 -6.18 -36.64
C ASN A 169 -7.22 -5.83 -35.17
N LYS A 170 -6.36 -6.40 -34.34
CA LYS A 170 -6.33 -6.18 -32.90
C LYS A 170 -5.07 -5.42 -32.55
N PRO A 171 -5.14 -4.09 -32.34
CA PRO A 171 -3.97 -3.31 -31.93
C PRO A 171 -3.57 -3.66 -30.50
N ASN A 172 -2.31 -3.41 -30.16
CA ASN A 172 -1.88 -3.38 -28.76
C ASN A 172 -2.57 -2.23 -28.03
N ILE A 173 -2.93 -2.45 -26.79
CA ILE A 173 -3.62 -1.47 -25.95
C ILE A 173 -2.77 -1.18 -24.71
N TYR A 174 -2.37 0.08 -24.57
CA TYR A 174 -1.64 0.57 -23.41
C TYR A 174 -2.57 1.44 -22.57
N PHE A 175 -2.95 0.95 -21.37
CA PHE A 175 -3.78 1.67 -20.42
C PHE A 175 -2.90 2.24 -19.32
N ILE A 176 -2.55 3.53 -19.46
CA ILE A 176 -1.64 4.24 -18.56
C ILE A 176 -2.44 5.19 -17.69
N ILE A 177 -2.35 5.01 -16.37
CA ILE A 177 -3.00 5.85 -15.36
C ILE A 177 -1.94 6.69 -14.66
N LEU A 178 -2.15 8.01 -14.60
CA LEU A 178 -1.38 8.94 -13.77
C LEU A 178 -2.23 9.29 -12.55
N ASP A 179 -1.77 8.89 -11.36
CA ASP A 179 -2.55 9.03 -10.13
C ASP A 179 -2.56 10.47 -9.61
N GLU A 180 -3.73 10.96 -9.21
CA GLU A 180 -3.98 12.37 -8.79
C GLU A 180 -3.62 13.42 -9.87
N TYR A 181 -3.65 13.06 -11.14
CA TYR A 181 -3.40 14.03 -12.21
C TYR A 181 -4.58 14.97 -12.39
N ALA A 182 -4.41 16.23 -11.99
CA ALA A 182 -5.46 17.24 -12.07
C ALA A 182 -5.77 17.66 -13.52
N GLY A 183 -7.05 17.86 -13.83
CA GLY A 183 -7.50 18.35 -15.13
C GLY A 183 -6.96 19.74 -15.47
N PHE A 184 -6.87 20.07 -16.78
CA PHE A 184 -6.31 21.35 -17.26
C PHE A 184 -6.99 22.59 -16.64
N ILE A 185 -8.32 22.55 -16.46
CA ILE A 185 -9.08 23.63 -15.85
C ILE A 185 -8.70 23.79 -14.38
N GLN A 186 -8.58 22.70 -13.67
CA GLN A 186 -8.22 22.69 -12.25
C GLN A 186 -6.76 23.16 -12.06
N LEU A 187 -5.82 22.70 -12.88
CA LEU A 187 -4.44 23.17 -12.84
C LEU A 187 -4.36 24.69 -13.01
N LYS A 188 -5.14 25.26 -13.93
CA LYS A 188 -5.18 26.70 -14.16
C LYS A 188 -5.81 27.46 -12.99
N ASN A 189 -6.95 26.98 -12.47
CA ASN A 189 -7.73 27.73 -11.47
C ASN A 189 -7.15 27.58 -10.05
N ASP A 190 -6.75 26.37 -9.66
CA ASP A 190 -6.36 26.08 -8.27
C ASP A 190 -4.86 26.16 -8.05
N PHE A 191 -4.07 25.91 -9.10
CA PHE A 191 -2.61 25.90 -9.06
C PHE A 191 -1.98 27.06 -9.81
N ASN A 192 -2.77 27.89 -10.53
CA ASN A 192 -2.28 28.95 -11.42
C ASN A 192 -1.21 28.45 -12.42
N PHE A 193 -1.39 27.22 -12.92
CA PHE A 193 -0.47 26.54 -13.81
C PHE A 193 -1.12 26.26 -15.18
N ASP A 194 -0.48 26.70 -16.26
CA ASP A 194 -0.91 26.45 -17.63
C ASP A 194 -0.18 25.21 -18.19
N ASN A 195 -0.92 24.11 -18.32
CA ASN A 195 -0.41 22.84 -18.84
C ASN A 195 -0.70 22.64 -20.34
N SER A 196 -0.99 23.72 -21.07
CA SER A 196 -1.35 23.65 -22.49
C SER A 196 -0.26 23.04 -23.38
N ASN A 197 1.02 23.19 -23.01
CA ASN A 197 2.12 22.60 -23.77
C ASN A 197 2.04 21.08 -23.78
N PHE A 198 1.75 20.46 -22.64
CA PHE A 198 1.60 19.00 -22.55
C PHE A 198 0.46 18.50 -23.42
N ARG A 199 -0.69 19.22 -23.42
CA ARG A 199 -1.80 18.91 -24.32
C ARG A 199 -1.38 18.96 -25.79
N ILE A 200 -0.71 20.06 -26.19
CA ILE A 200 -0.24 20.23 -27.55
C ILE A 200 0.75 19.13 -27.96
N ASP A 201 1.60 18.71 -27.05
CA ASP A 201 2.59 17.65 -27.32
C ASP A 201 1.94 16.27 -27.42
N LEU A 202 0.84 16.01 -26.69
CA LEU A 202 0.01 14.83 -26.90
C LEU A 202 -0.73 14.86 -28.25
N GLU A 203 -1.35 16.00 -28.59
CA GLU A 203 -2.05 16.18 -29.85
C GLU A 203 -1.11 15.99 -31.07
N LYS A 204 0.16 16.42 -30.98
CA LYS A 204 1.19 16.16 -32.01
C LYS A 204 1.54 14.68 -32.19
N ARG A 205 1.23 13.85 -31.19
CA ARG A 205 1.41 12.39 -31.17
C ARG A 205 0.12 11.65 -31.50
N ASP A 206 -0.83 12.35 -32.15
CA ASP A 206 -2.13 11.83 -32.56
C ASP A 206 -3.07 11.42 -31.40
N PHE A 207 -2.81 11.91 -30.17
CA PHE A 207 -3.74 11.71 -29.06
C PHE A 207 -4.93 12.66 -29.16
N PHE A 208 -6.12 12.10 -28.94
CA PHE A 208 -7.30 12.91 -28.63
C PHE A 208 -7.23 13.32 -27.14
N VAL A 209 -7.19 14.62 -26.88
CA VAL A 209 -7.17 15.15 -25.51
C VAL A 209 -8.54 15.74 -25.17
N ALA A 210 -9.23 15.12 -24.22
CA ALA A 210 -10.51 15.61 -23.75
C ALA A 210 -10.37 16.99 -23.10
N LYS A 211 -11.28 17.92 -23.46
CA LYS A 211 -11.27 19.28 -22.89
C LYS A 211 -11.62 19.28 -21.41
N GLU A 212 -12.54 18.42 -21.03
CA GLU A 212 -13.00 18.21 -19.68
C GLU A 212 -13.10 16.72 -19.43
N SER A 213 -12.55 16.26 -18.32
CA SER A 213 -12.66 14.87 -17.88
C SER A 213 -12.77 14.83 -16.36
N PHE A 214 -13.54 13.86 -15.86
CA PHE A 214 -13.78 13.67 -14.45
C PHE A 214 -13.55 12.19 -14.13
N SER A 215 -12.98 11.92 -12.96
CA SER A 215 -12.94 10.55 -12.45
C SER A 215 -14.35 10.12 -12.06
N ASN A 216 -14.64 8.81 -12.15
CA ASN A 216 -15.93 8.27 -11.75
C ASN A 216 -16.17 8.45 -10.24
N TYR A 217 -15.11 8.41 -9.45
CA TYR A 217 -15.14 8.53 -7.98
C TYR A 217 -13.95 9.36 -7.48
N PRO A 218 -14.05 9.94 -6.28
CA PRO A 218 -13.01 10.83 -5.73
C PRO A 218 -11.75 10.09 -5.25
N ASN A 219 -11.78 8.76 -5.18
CA ASN A 219 -10.63 7.96 -4.78
C ASN A 219 -10.32 6.83 -5.78
N THR A 220 -9.07 6.45 -5.84
CA THR A 220 -8.53 5.42 -6.73
C THR A 220 -9.20 4.06 -6.50
N SER A 221 -9.46 3.70 -5.23
CA SER A 221 -10.05 2.41 -4.86
C SER A 221 -11.45 2.17 -5.43
N LEU A 222 -12.18 3.20 -5.79
CA LEU A 222 -13.48 3.10 -6.45
C LEU A 222 -13.41 3.45 -7.94
N SER A 223 -12.58 4.45 -8.30
CA SER A 223 -12.51 4.95 -9.67
C SER A 223 -11.94 3.91 -10.63
N VAL A 224 -10.79 3.30 -10.31
CA VAL A 224 -10.16 2.32 -11.18
C VAL A 224 -11.01 1.06 -11.36
N PRO A 225 -11.52 0.41 -10.30
CA PRO A 225 -12.43 -0.73 -10.48
C PRO A 225 -13.68 -0.41 -11.29
N SER A 226 -14.24 0.80 -11.15
CA SER A 226 -15.38 1.24 -11.96
C SER A 226 -15.03 1.31 -13.45
N ILE A 227 -13.85 1.84 -13.79
CA ILE A 227 -13.38 1.95 -15.17
C ILE A 227 -13.15 0.56 -15.77
N ILE A 228 -12.39 -0.31 -15.11
CA ILE A 228 -12.06 -1.64 -15.64
C ILE A 228 -13.22 -2.65 -15.61
N ASN A 229 -14.33 -2.31 -14.95
CA ASN A 229 -15.58 -3.06 -15.04
C ASN A 229 -16.64 -2.38 -15.91
N MET A 230 -16.40 -1.13 -16.35
CA MET A 230 -17.31 -0.34 -17.16
C MET A 230 -18.69 -0.12 -16.50
N ILE A 231 -18.72 0.01 -15.18
CA ILE A 231 -19.96 0.20 -14.40
C ILE A 231 -19.77 1.24 -13.29
N TYR A 232 -20.87 1.88 -12.88
CA TYR A 232 -20.94 2.66 -11.64
C TYR A 232 -21.37 1.79 -10.48
N PHE A 233 -20.96 2.17 -9.27
CA PHE A 233 -21.15 1.39 -8.04
C PHE A 233 -22.34 1.82 -7.19
N ASP A 234 -23.40 2.33 -7.81
CA ASP A 234 -24.61 2.78 -7.12
C ASP A 234 -25.27 1.67 -6.29
N PHE A 235 -25.01 0.42 -6.65
CA PHE A 235 -25.51 -0.76 -5.94
C PHE A 235 -24.75 -1.07 -4.63
N ILE A 236 -23.52 -0.58 -4.45
CA ILE A 236 -22.71 -0.88 -3.26
C ILE A 236 -23.37 -0.31 -1.99
N PRO A 237 -23.75 0.98 -1.93
CA PRO A 237 -24.44 1.52 -0.77
C PRO A 237 -25.74 0.80 -0.39
N ASP A 238 -26.46 0.29 -1.38
CA ASP A 238 -27.73 -0.43 -1.18
C ASP A 238 -27.53 -1.81 -0.54
N ASN A 239 -26.38 -2.45 -0.80
CA ASN A 239 -26.08 -3.80 -0.30
C ASN A 239 -25.21 -3.79 0.97
N LEU A 240 -24.23 -2.88 1.05
CA LEU A 240 -23.27 -2.81 2.16
C LEU A 240 -23.52 -1.66 3.15
N GLY A 241 -24.43 -0.73 2.80
CA GLY A 241 -24.61 0.51 3.54
C GLY A 241 -23.65 1.63 3.10
N LYS A 242 -24.09 2.87 3.30
CA LYS A 242 -23.35 4.08 2.83
C LYS A 242 -22.01 4.30 3.53
N ASP A 243 -21.87 3.80 4.74
CA ASP A 243 -20.66 3.97 5.55
C ASP A 243 -19.76 2.71 5.54
N SER A 244 -20.01 1.79 4.62
CA SER A 244 -19.22 0.57 4.51
C SER A 244 -17.78 0.88 4.14
N LYS A 245 -16.86 0.27 4.88
CA LYS A 245 -15.41 0.29 4.59
C LYS A 245 -14.91 -1.04 4.02
N ASN A 246 -15.82 -1.89 3.54
CA ASN A 246 -15.46 -3.21 3.03
C ASN A 246 -14.77 -3.14 1.67
N ILE A 247 -13.46 -3.13 1.68
CA ILE A 247 -12.63 -3.05 0.48
C ILE A 247 -12.54 -4.39 -0.28
N LYS A 248 -12.85 -5.51 0.36
CA LYS A 248 -12.79 -6.84 -0.28
C LYS A 248 -13.67 -6.93 -1.53
N VAL A 249 -14.80 -6.24 -1.51
CA VAL A 249 -15.69 -6.09 -2.67
C VAL A 249 -14.96 -5.47 -3.84
N VAL A 250 -14.27 -4.37 -3.58
CA VAL A 250 -13.50 -3.62 -4.59
C VAL A 250 -12.33 -4.44 -5.11
N GLU A 251 -11.62 -5.15 -4.23
CA GLU A 251 -10.53 -6.07 -4.62
C GLU A 251 -11.02 -7.20 -5.52
N LYS A 252 -12.17 -7.79 -5.20
CA LYS A 252 -12.77 -8.79 -6.06
C LYS A 252 -13.11 -8.22 -7.45
N MET A 253 -13.58 -6.97 -7.49
CA MET A 253 -13.87 -6.28 -8.75
C MET A 253 -12.63 -5.99 -9.58
N ILE A 254 -11.48 -5.76 -8.96
CA ILE A 254 -10.18 -5.64 -9.63
C ILE A 254 -9.72 -7.01 -10.14
N ASN A 255 -9.75 -8.00 -9.27
CA ASN A 255 -9.25 -9.35 -9.57
C ASN A 255 -10.05 -10.07 -10.66
N GLU A 256 -11.35 -9.80 -10.74
CA GLU A 256 -12.27 -10.45 -11.67
C GLU A 256 -12.87 -9.46 -12.70
N ASN A 257 -12.13 -8.42 -13.06
CA ASN A 257 -12.65 -7.33 -13.86
C ASN A 257 -13.07 -7.73 -15.27
N ASN A 258 -14.08 -7.03 -15.78
CA ASN A 258 -14.71 -7.32 -17.05
C ASN A 258 -13.81 -7.01 -18.26
N VAL A 259 -13.08 -5.90 -18.23
CA VAL A 259 -12.22 -5.47 -19.36
C VAL A 259 -11.17 -6.54 -19.66
N MET A 260 -10.47 -7.01 -18.65
CA MET A 260 -9.46 -8.05 -18.86
C MET A 260 -10.06 -9.38 -19.29
N LYS A 261 -11.18 -9.80 -18.68
CA LYS A 261 -11.89 -11.02 -19.12
C LYS A 261 -12.30 -10.94 -20.60
N ILE A 262 -12.83 -9.79 -21.02
CA ILE A 262 -13.21 -9.53 -22.41
C ILE A 262 -11.99 -9.62 -23.32
N LEU A 263 -10.92 -8.94 -22.97
CA LEU A 263 -9.72 -8.91 -23.79
C LEU A 263 -9.03 -10.27 -23.88
N GLN A 264 -8.94 -11.02 -22.79
CA GLN A 264 -8.44 -12.41 -22.80
C GLN A 264 -9.29 -13.32 -23.71
N ALA A 265 -10.63 -13.22 -23.61
CA ALA A 265 -11.53 -13.96 -24.49
C ALA A 265 -11.34 -13.62 -25.98
N ASN A 266 -10.75 -12.48 -26.27
CA ASN A 266 -10.37 -12.03 -27.61
C ASN A 266 -8.92 -12.29 -27.99
N GLY A 267 -8.19 -13.04 -27.18
CA GLY A 267 -6.81 -13.45 -27.44
C GLY A 267 -5.75 -12.42 -27.09
N TYR A 268 -6.10 -11.37 -26.32
CA TYR A 268 -5.11 -10.46 -25.77
C TYR A 268 -4.33 -11.12 -24.64
N LYS A 269 -3.05 -10.85 -24.59
CA LYS A 269 -2.18 -11.16 -23.46
C LYS A 269 -2.21 -10.00 -22.48
N ILE A 270 -2.46 -10.26 -21.22
CA ILE A 270 -2.61 -9.23 -20.20
C ILE A 270 -1.28 -9.06 -19.45
N THR A 271 -0.71 -7.88 -19.54
CA THR A 271 0.50 -7.50 -18.80
C THR A 271 0.18 -6.36 -17.83
N THR A 272 0.53 -6.53 -16.56
CA THR A 272 0.39 -5.50 -15.55
C THR A 272 1.75 -5.04 -15.03
N LEU A 273 1.89 -3.74 -14.79
CA LEU A 273 3.07 -3.14 -14.20
C LEU A 273 2.72 -2.60 -12.82
N ASP A 274 3.44 -3.05 -11.80
CA ASP A 274 3.30 -2.56 -10.43
C ASP A 274 4.10 -1.27 -10.24
N ALA A 275 3.56 -0.20 -10.77
CA ALA A 275 4.13 1.15 -10.64
C ALA A 275 3.46 1.98 -9.55
N ALA A 276 2.32 1.51 -9.06
CA ALA A 276 1.65 2.11 -7.93
C ALA A 276 1.86 1.26 -6.69
N ILE A 277 1.81 1.94 -5.58
CA ILE A 277 1.87 1.33 -4.27
C ILE A 277 0.47 0.90 -3.82
N ASP A 278 -0.56 1.36 -4.49
CA ASP A 278 -1.94 1.00 -4.23
C ASP A 278 -2.36 -0.19 -5.11
N ARG A 279 -3.27 -1.00 -4.61
CA ARG A 279 -3.78 -2.30 -5.04
C ARG A 279 -4.27 -2.42 -6.50
N THR A 280 -3.76 -1.61 -7.40
CA THR A 280 -4.14 -1.62 -8.81
C THR A 280 -2.95 -1.94 -9.69
N PRO A 281 -3.09 -2.81 -10.60
CA PRO A 281 -4.02 -3.92 -10.82
C PRO A 281 -3.33 -5.27 -10.57
N ASP A 282 -3.14 -5.65 -9.32
CA ASP A 282 -2.70 -7.00 -9.00
C ASP A 282 -3.88 -7.96 -9.19
N THR A 283 -4.15 -8.31 -10.41
CA THR A 283 -5.25 -9.18 -10.80
C THR A 283 -4.75 -10.58 -11.12
N TYR A 284 -5.53 -11.59 -10.74
CA TYR A 284 -5.29 -12.99 -11.14
C TYR A 284 -5.38 -13.21 -12.65
N LEU A 285 -5.96 -12.25 -13.38
CA LEU A 285 -6.12 -12.30 -14.83
C LEU A 285 -4.85 -11.92 -15.60
N ALA A 286 -3.83 -11.37 -14.94
CA ALA A 286 -2.58 -11.01 -15.60
C ALA A 286 -1.75 -12.25 -15.97
N ASP A 287 -1.39 -12.35 -17.26
CA ASP A 287 -0.49 -13.37 -17.79
C ASP A 287 0.96 -13.06 -17.40
N ILE A 288 1.31 -11.76 -17.39
CA ILE A 288 2.62 -11.25 -17.00
C ILE A 288 2.46 -10.13 -15.99
N ARG A 289 3.30 -10.16 -14.96
CA ARG A 289 3.41 -9.10 -13.96
C ARG A 289 4.84 -8.62 -13.94
N LEU A 290 5.04 -7.34 -14.29
CA LEU A 290 6.35 -6.70 -14.29
C LEU A 290 6.52 -5.80 -13.08
N CYS A 291 7.76 -5.63 -12.64
CA CYS A 291 8.13 -4.78 -11.51
C CYS A 291 7.57 -5.21 -10.16
N ASN A 292 7.03 -6.42 -10.08
CA ASN A 292 6.63 -7.00 -8.80
C ASN A 292 7.87 -7.38 -7.98
N SER A 293 7.83 -7.05 -6.71
CA SER A 293 8.83 -7.49 -5.74
C SER A 293 8.30 -8.67 -4.93
N ILE A 294 9.14 -9.62 -4.59
CA ILE A 294 8.81 -10.66 -3.59
C ILE A 294 8.46 -10.07 -2.21
N PHE A 295 8.76 -8.79 -2.02
CA PHE A 295 8.42 -7.98 -0.85
C PHE A 295 7.23 -7.06 -1.10
N ASP A 296 6.38 -7.34 -2.10
CA ASP A 296 5.17 -6.57 -2.36
C ASP A 296 4.15 -6.80 -1.24
N ILE A 297 4.38 -6.03 -0.19
CA ILE A 297 3.45 -5.84 0.91
C ILE A 297 2.60 -4.63 0.53
N ASN A 298 1.31 -4.73 0.80
CA ASN A 298 0.42 -3.56 0.71
C ASN A 298 1.13 -2.30 1.26
N PRO A 299 1.16 -1.20 0.50
CA PRO A 299 1.89 0.02 0.87
C PRO A 299 1.46 0.60 2.19
N ASP A 300 0.15 0.52 2.51
CA ASP A 300 -0.35 0.99 3.79
C ASP A 300 0.19 0.16 4.94
N ILE A 301 0.37 -1.15 4.74
CA ILE A 301 1.05 -2.01 5.70
C ILE A 301 2.53 -1.68 5.78
N ARG A 302 3.20 -1.47 4.64
CA ARG A 302 4.61 -1.04 4.62
C ARG A 302 4.82 0.25 5.38
N LYS A 303 4.00 1.26 5.09
CA LYS A 303 4.04 2.56 5.76
C LYS A 303 3.79 2.40 7.25
N ASN A 304 2.74 1.70 7.63
CA ASN A 304 2.37 1.52 9.03
C ASN A 304 3.29 0.53 9.74
N PHE A 305 3.78 -0.50 9.05
CA PHE A 305 4.81 -1.39 9.59
C PHE A 305 6.13 -0.64 9.80
N ALA A 306 6.54 0.20 8.86
CA ALA A 306 7.69 1.07 9.03
C ALA A 306 7.47 2.08 10.16
N ILE A 307 6.27 2.64 10.32
CA ILE A 307 5.90 3.49 11.46
C ILE A 307 6.10 2.75 12.79
N VAL A 308 5.69 1.50 12.85
CA VAL A 308 5.74 0.68 14.07
C VAL A 308 7.16 0.24 14.41
N TYR A 309 7.95 -0.18 13.41
CA TYR A 309 9.25 -0.83 13.65
C TYR A 309 10.47 0.07 13.39
N VAL A 310 10.31 1.20 12.70
CA VAL A 310 11.39 2.17 12.48
C VAL A 310 11.05 3.49 13.17
N PRO A 311 11.42 3.65 14.44
CA PRO A 311 11.07 4.83 15.23
C PRO A 311 11.75 6.13 14.78
N ILE A 312 12.69 6.05 13.81
CA ILE A 312 13.38 7.22 13.27
C ILE A 312 12.63 7.68 12.03
N VAL A 313 11.83 8.75 12.17
CA VAL A 313 10.95 9.28 11.12
C VAL A 313 11.70 9.52 9.80
N GLY A 314 12.83 10.19 9.81
CA GLY A 314 13.58 10.49 8.60
C GLY A 314 14.14 9.26 7.88
N LEU A 315 14.54 8.20 8.61
CA LEU A 315 15.00 6.96 8.01
C LEU A 315 13.83 6.18 7.37
N ARG A 316 12.67 6.21 8.00
CA ARG A 316 11.44 5.60 7.49
C ARG A 316 11.02 6.23 6.16
N GLU A 317 10.98 7.57 6.11
CA GLU A 317 10.62 8.31 4.90
C GLU A 317 11.58 8.02 3.76
N LEU A 318 12.89 8.05 4.01
CA LEU A 318 13.90 7.70 3.01
C LEU A 318 13.71 6.29 2.44
N ILE A 319 13.45 5.29 3.29
CA ILE A 319 13.22 3.90 2.82
C ILE A 319 11.95 3.83 1.99
N PHE A 320 10.88 4.50 2.41
CA PHE A 320 9.60 4.47 1.72
C PHE A 320 9.69 5.16 0.36
N ASP A 321 10.26 6.35 0.30
CA ASP A 321 10.45 7.09 -0.94
C ASP A 321 11.32 6.33 -1.94
N GLU A 322 12.36 5.64 -1.46
CA GLU A 322 13.23 4.83 -2.31
C GLU A 322 12.53 3.60 -2.88
N VAL A 323 11.64 2.97 -2.12
CA VAL A 323 10.80 1.86 -2.62
C VAL A 323 9.87 2.35 -3.72
N ILE A 324 9.19 3.49 -3.53
CA ILE A 324 8.32 4.07 -4.57
C ILE A 324 9.13 4.40 -5.82
N ARG A 325 10.26 5.07 -5.65
CA ARG A 325 11.15 5.46 -6.75
C ARG A 325 11.62 4.25 -7.55
N SER A 326 12.10 3.21 -6.88
CA SER A 326 12.55 1.97 -7.48
C SER A 326 11.47 1.29 -8.33
N LYS A 327 10.21 1.29 -7.85
CA LYS A 327 9.07 0.75 -8.60
C LYS A 327 8.72 1.59 -9.82
N LEU A 328 8.70 2.91 -9.68
CA LEU A 328 8.44 3.83 -10.79
C LEU A 328 9.52 3.70 -11.87
N GLU A 329 10.80 3.69 -11.51
CA GLU A 329 11.91 3.52 -12.45
C GLU A 329 11.85 2.16 -13.17
N CYS A 330 11.55 1.08 -12.45
CA CYS A 330 11.32 -0.21 -13.06
C CYS A 330 10.20 -0.15 -14.10
N SER A 331 9.07 0.46 -13.76
CA SER A 331 7.90 0.50 -14.63
C SER A 331 8.09 1.44 -15.83
N PHE A 332 8.83 2.54 -15.66
CA PHE A 332 9.24 3.37 -16.80
C PHE A 332 10.08 2.58 -17.79
N SER A 333 11.13 1.90 -17.28
CA SER A 333 12.01 1.08 -18.13
C SER A 333 11.25 -0.07 -18.78
N ALA A 334 10.39 -0.76 -18.01
CA ALA A 334 9.60 -1.88 -18.53
C ALA A 334 8.63 -1.46 -19.64
N LEU A 335 8.02 -0.27 -19.59
CA LEU A 335 7.20 0.24 -20.68
C LEU A 335 8.02 0.71 -21.89
N MET A 336 9.13 1.40 -21.63
CA MET A 336 10.01 1.88 -22.72
C MET A 336 10.67 0.73 -23.47
N ASP A 337 10.97 -0.38 -22.81
CA ASP A 337 11.64 -1.56 -23.38
C ASP A 337 10.67 -2.75 -23.55
N PHE A 338 9.36 -2.53 -23.51
CA PHE A 338 8.37 -3.60 -23.57
C PHE A 338 8.49 -4.38 -24.87
N ASP A 339 8.65 -5.71 -24.75
CA ASP A 339 8.77 -6.61 -25.91
C ASP A 339 7.36 -7.11 -26.30
N GLU A 340 6.81 -6.53 -27.36
CA GLU A 340 5.48 -6.85 -27.88
C GLU A 340 5.48 -8.26 -28.50
N ASP A 341 4.43 -9.04 -28.20
CA ASP A 341 4.26 -10.39 -28.80
C ASP A 341 3.83 -10.25 -30.27
N PRO A 342 4.65 -10.70 -31.25
CA PRO A 342 4.31 -10.57 -32.66
C PRO A 342 3.12 -11.44 -33.10
N LYS A 343 2.61 -12.32 -32.23
CA LYS A 343 1.53 -13.27 -32.55
C LYS A 343 0.20 -12.94 -31.87
N ASN A 344 0.25 -12.30 -30.71
CA ASN A 344 -0.91 -11.98 -29.92
C ASN A 344 -0.90 -10.51 -29.55
N PRO A 345 -2.03 -9.81 -29.61
CA PRO A 345 -2.10 -8.43 -29.16
C PRO A 345 -1.91 -8.37 -27.64
N ASP A 346 -1.22 -7.34 -27.18
CA ASP A 346 -0.98 -7.08 -25.76
C ASP A 346 -1.97 -6.04 -25.20
N PHE A 347 -2.46 -6.29 -23.99
CA PHE A 347 -3.11 -5.29 -23.15
C PHE A 347 -2.21 -5.00 -21.95
N VAL A 348 -1.56 -3.85 -21.99
CA VAL A 348 -0.59 -3.42 -20.98
C VAL A 348 -1.23 -2.40 -20.06
N VAL A 349 -1.26 -2.68 -18.76
CA VAL A 349 -1.83 -1.79 -17.75
C VAL A 349 -0.72 -1.29 -16.83
N ALA A 350 -0.55 0.02 -16.79
CA ALA A 350 0.41 0.68 -15.92
C ALA A 350 -0.27 1.79 -15.11
N HIS A 351 -0.11 1.76 -13.80
CA HIS A 351 -0.64 2.79 -12.91
C HIS A 351 0.51 3.45 -12.16
N PHE A 352 0.87 4.65 -12.58
CA PHE A 352 1.95 5.42 -11.98
C PHE A 352 1.44 6.29 -10.84
N ARG A 353 2.02 6.16 -9.65
CA ARG A 353 1.75 7.06 -8.53
C ARG A 353 2.42 8.43 -8.75
N LEU A 354 2.08 9.07 -9.84
CA LEU A 354 2.54 10.40 -10.24
C LEU A 354 1.36 11.18 -10.82
N PRO A 355 1.19 12.45 -10.45
CA PRO A 355 1.97 13.24 -9.48
C PRO A 355 1.54 13.11 -8.02
N HIS A 356 0.88 12.00 -7.61
CA HIS A 356 0.46 11.74 -6.24
C HIS A 356 1.61 11.85 -5.22
N SER A 357 1.32 12.33 -4.02
CA SER A 357 2.28 12.37 -2.90
C SER A 357 2.71 10.97 -2.43
N PRO A 358 3.90 10.78 -1.82
CA PRO A 358 4.91 11.79 -1.51
C PRO A 358 5.56 12.33 -2.78
N TYR A 359 6.00 13.60 -2.73
CA TYR A 359 6.69 14.19 -3.87
C TYR A 359 8.17 13.81 -3.80
N ILE A 360 8.56 12.90 -4.70
CA ILE A 360 9.88 12.24 -4.71
C ILE A 360 10.74 12.64 -5.90
N TYR A 361 10.19 13.43 -6.83
CA TYR A 361 10.89 13.99 -7.97
C TYR A 361 10.64 15.49 -8.12
N ASP A 362 11.70 16.24 -8.47
CA ASP A 362 11.56 17.57 -9.05
C ASP A 362 11.24 17.49 -10.55
N SER A 363 11.01 18.62 -11.19
CA SER A 363 10.70 18.70 -12.65
C SER A 363 11.82 18.20 -13.57
N PHE A 364 13.04 18.10 -13.07
CA PHE A 364 14.19 17.56 -13.82
C PHE A 364 14.34 16.04 -13.63
N GLY A 365 13.68 15.45 -12.64
CA GLY A 365 13.80 14.05 -12.26
C GLY A 365 14.84 13.81 -11.15
N ASN A 366 15.32 14.86 -10.50
CA ASN A 366 16.16 14.67 -9.33
C ASN A 366 15.35 14.18 -8.13
N SER A 367 15.98 13.33 -7.33
CA SER A 367 15.36 12.80 -6.12
C SER A 367 15.16 13.89 -5.08
N ILE A 368 13.92 14.04 -4.63
CA ILE A 368 13.53 14.88 -3.50
C ILE A 368 12.71 14.04 -2.51
N SER A 369 12.37 14.59 -1.35
CA SER A 369 11.49 13.93 -0.37
C SER A 369 10.65 15.01 0.30
N ILE A 370 9.43 15.20 -0.17
CA ILE A 370 8.46 16.16 0.37
C ILE A 370 7.15 15.43 0.66
N ASN A 371 6.81 15.29 1.94
CA ASN A 371 5.64 14.56 2.41
C ASN A 371 4.43 15.47 2.73
N ASP A 372 4.57 16.79 2.56
CA ASP A 372 3.46 17.72 2.72
C ASP A 372 2.51 17.64 1.51
N ILE A 373 1.40 16.96 1.70
CA ILE A 373 0.34 16.80 0.66
C ILE A 373 -0.21 18.16 0.21
N GLY A 374 -0.12 19.19 1.05
CA GLY A 374 -0.57 20.56 0.74
C GLY A 374 0.42 21.38 -0.08
N ASP A 375 1.64 20.90 -0.31
CA ASP A 375 2.66 21.63 -1.07
C ASP A 375 2.37 21.64 -2.57
N LYS A 376 1.67 22.71 -3.00
CA LYS A 376 1.33 22.92 -4.41
C LYS A 376 2.56 23.03 -5.34
N ASN A 377 3.67 23.55 -4.85
CA ASN A 377 4.89 23.69 -5.66
C ASN A 377 5.52 22.32 -5.89
N ALA A 378 5.62 21.51 -4.84
CA ALA A 378 6.13 20.13 -4.96
C ALA A 378 5.24 19.28 -5.88
N TYR A 379 3.91 19.41 -5.77
CA TYR A 379 2.98 18.79 -6.69
C TYR A 379 3.26 19.19 -8.15
N LEU A 380 3.40 20.49 -8.44
CA LEU A 380 3.65 20.97 -9.79
C LEU A 380 5.01 20.54 -10.36
N GLU A 381 6.04 20.47 -9.53
CA GLU A 381 7.35 19.96 -9.96
C GLU A 381 7.23 18.47 -10.35
N GLN A 382 6.57 17.66 -9.54
CA GLN A 382 6.35 16.25 -9.84
C GLN A 382 5.40 16.04 -11.04
N LEU A 383 4.41 16.89 -11.24
CA LEU A 383 3.53 16.87 -12.40
C LEU A 383 4.30 17.17 -13.71
N LYS A 384 5.22 18.14 -13.70
CA LYS A 384 6.08 18.42 -14.85
C LYS A 384 6.97 17.23 -15.19
N PHE A 385 7.51 16.55 -14.18
CA PHE A 385 8.27 15.32 -14.37
C PHE A 385 7.38 14.21 -14.96
N ALA A 386 6.15 14.02 -14.43
CA ALA A 386 5.19 13.06 -14.94
C ALA A 386 4.85 13.33 -16.42
N ASN A 387 4.64 14.60 -16.82
CA ASN A 387 4.44 14.99 -18.21
C ASN A 387 5.60 14.55 -19.10
N LYS A 388 6.81 14.87 -18.70
CA LYS A 388 8.03 14.51 -19.43
C LYS A 388 8.15 13.00 -19.62
N LYS A 389 7.99 12.23 -18.52
CA LYS A 389 8.08 10.77 -18.57
C LYS A 389 6.99 10.14 -19.41
N THR A 390 5.77 10.66 -19.35
CA THR A 390 4.66 10.19 -20.17
C THR A 390 4.97 10.35 -21.67
N LEU A 391 5.50 11.50 -22.09
CA LEU A 391 5.88 11.73 -23.48
C LEU A 391 7.04 10.81 -23.92
N GLU A 392 8.05 10.61 -23.08
CA GLU A 392 9.16 9.68 -23.35
C GLU A 392 8.65 8.24 -23.54
N ILE A 393 7.71 7.79 -22.70
CA ILE A 393 7.08 6.47 -22.81
C ILE A 393 6.28 6.36 -24.12
N ILE A 394 5.44 7.35 -24.42
CA ILE A 394 4.65 7.38 -25.67
C ILE A 394 5.55 7.31 -26.88
N ASP A 395 6.60 8.13 -26.94
CA ASP A 395 7.55 8.15 -28.07
C ASP A 395 8.21 6.77 -28.24
N SER A 396 8.65 6.16 -27.14
CA SER A 396 9.26 4.83 -27.16
C SER A 396 8.28 3.74 -27.62
N ILE A 397 7.02 3.80 -27.22
CA ILE A 397 5.98 2.86 -27.66
C ILE A 397 5.71 3.05 -29.17
N GLN A 398 5.51 4.29 -29.64
CA GLN A 398 5.23 4.59 -31.03
C GLN A 398 6.40 4.25 -31.98
N GLU A 399 7.65 4.42 -31.52
CA GLU A 399 8.84 4.05 -32.30
C GLU A 399 8.98 2.52 -32.49
N ARG A 400 8.52 1.73 -31.55
CA ARG A 400 8.59 0.26 -31.62
C ARG A 400 7.45 -0.36 -32.40
N SER A 401 6.26 0.18 -32.21
CA SER A 401 5.07 -0.40 -32.84
C SER A 401 5.08 -0.16 -34.33
N SER A 402 5.17 -1.23 -35.10
CA SER A 402 5.12 -1.22 -36.57
C SER A 402 3.71 -0.99 -37.14
N GLU A 403 2.70 -1.03 -36.28
CA GLU A 403 1.29 -0.85 -36.60
C GLU A 403 0.69 0.32 -35.79
N ASN A 404 -0.40 0.91 -36.30
CA ASN A 404 -1.12 1.96 -35.55
C ASN A 404 -1.56 1.45 -34.18
N ILE A 405 -1.12 2.14 -33.15
CA ILE A 405 -1.51 1.93 -31.75
C ILE A 405 -2.84 2.65 -31.52
#